data_cecb506e6ec176a4cf71d6b742918678
#
_entry.id   cecb506e6ec176a4cf71d6b742918678
#
_cell.length_a   1.000
_cell.length_b   1.000
_cell.length_c   1.000
_cell.angle_alpha   90.00
_cell.angle_beta   90.00
_cell.angle_gamma   90.00
#
_symmetry.space_group_name_H-M   'P 1'
#
loop_
_entity.id
_entity.type
_entity.pdbx_description
1 polymer ?
#
loop_
_entity_poly.entity_id
_entity_poly.type
_entity_poly.pdbx_seq_one_letter_code
_entity_poly.pdbx_strand_id
1 'polypeptide(L)'
;MISFLQPLALFALAAASIPTLLHLLGRRLPPVVVFPAVRYLTATEREHSHRLKLRSLLLLILRTLVIVLLILAAAHPVARIGSGSSHPATAVAVVLDNSLSSRAVVDDERTLNVLVAAGRDVLAQLGSGDRLWLVLADGVPRRLSRLEARAVLDSVVSTPLRMDLSAAVRAAARTVDDEPLPWAEVVVLSDLQASALSLGDPVDIPILLLEPATPPVNRWIDSTQTVPRLWSPSGTVVASIGGSDGEPSAVRLEAGGRDIARAVASPGDAVALPGTVADNGWMTAAVVLDRDEFRADDRQHLAIRVADPARAEAGSGAGQFIREALLVLQQGGRAATGNDVHLGDILGRGVSVVLPPADAAMLGALNRSLADRGVDWRFGELIAGEWQIDGDVGPAAGTTVVRRYRLIGGQTAIAQTGGEPWLVRQGDVVLLASRMEVEWTELPVTAAFVPFVDLLINQIAARQSRIQSTAPGDAVDLPAGVVELVGEAGVVPVSARLIAAPLEPGVYFMREAGGDTIGALEVNYDARESRLETADRTLLSSRLGSDLRIVDAGGLRRELFSASRRADLAGILLAAALLCLLLEFAVASSHATPRSGG
;
A
#
# COMPACT_ATOMS: atom_id res chain seq x y z
N MET A 1 -6.40 38.34 -14.56
CA MET A 1 -6.86 38.66 -13.20
C MET A 1 -5.67 38.56 -12.27
N ILE A 2 -5.46 39.53 -11.38
CA ILE A 2 -4.44 39.47 -10.34
C ILE A 2 -5.14 38.92 -9.09
N SER A 3 -4.58 37.86 -8.46
CA SER A 3 -4.99 37.34 -7.18
C SER A 3 -3.87 37.50 -6.15
N PHE A 4 -4.19 37.55 -4.87
CA PHE A 4 -3.21 37.71 -3.80
C PHE A 4 -3.20 36.41 -2.96
N LEU A 5 -2.02 35.83 -2.75
CA LEU A 5 -1.86 34.64 -1.91
C LEU A 5 -2.02 34.97 -0.42
N GLN A 6 -1.64 36.20 -0.01
CA GLN A 6 -1.76 36.68 1.37
C GLN A 6 -2.58 37.99 1.43
N PRO A 7 -3.91 37.95 1.21
CA PRO A 7 -4.73 39.16 1.17
C PRO A 7 -4.75 39.94 2.49
N LEU A 8 -4.48 39.29 3.64
CA LEU A 8 -4.37 39.97 4.92
C LEU A 8 -3.21 40.97 4.99
N ALA A 9 -2.15 40.79 4.20
CA ALA A 9 -1.04 41.74 4.14
C ALA A 9 -1.49 43.11 3.58
N LEU A 10 -2.57 43.18 2.79
CA LEU A 10 -3.10 44.42 2.27
C LEU A 10 -3.63 45.37 3.36
N PHE A 11 -4.01 44.88 4.53
CA PHE A 11 -4.37 45.75 5.67
C PHE A 11 -3.21 46.63 6.12
N ALA A 12 -1.96 46.19 5.90
CA ALA A 12 -0.77 46.98 6.18
C ALA A 12 -0.64 48.22 5.26
N LEU A 13 -1.45 48.38 4.17
CA LEU A 13 -1.48 49.60 3.36
C LEU A 13 -1.84 50.85 4.18
N ALA A 14 -2.51 50.67 5.33
CA ALA A 14 -2.70 51.78 6.27
C ALA A 14 -1.36 52.43 6.71
N ALA A 15 -0.27 51.65 6.77
CA ALA A 15 1.06 52.17 7.09
C ALA A 15 1.64 53.11 6.02
N ALA A 16 1.14 53.07 4.78
CA ALA A 16 1.52 54.01 3.74
C ALA A 16 1.11 55.46 4.05
N SER A 17 0.18 55.69 5.00
CA SER A 17 -0.18 57.02 5.50
C SER A 17 0.88 57.62 6.45
N ILE A 18 1.76 56.82 7.05
CA ILE A 18 2.75 57.26 8.04
C ILE A 18 3.70 58.34 7.51
N PRO A 19 4.34 58.19 6.32
CA PRO A 19 5.21 59.26 5.78
C PRO A 19 4.47 60.59 5.59
N THR A 20 3.20 60.53 5.13
CA THR A 20 2.36 61.69 4.91
C THR A 20 2.00 62.38 6.22
N LEU A 21 1.62 61.60 7.25
CA LEU A 21 1.32 62.14 8.59
C LEU A 21 2.57 62.76 9.21
N LEU A 22 3.73 62.12 9.13
CA LEU A 22 4.99 62.67 9.61
C LEU A 22 5.40 63.95 8.88
N HIS A 23 5.15 64.02 7.56
CA HIS A 23 5.40 65.22 6.77
C HIS A 23 4.49 66.40 7.16
N LEU A 24 3.21 66.13 7.49
CA LEU A 24 2.26 67.14 7.95
C LEU A 24 2.56 67.63 9.37
N LEU A 25 2.89 66.72 10.31
CA LEU A 25 3.23 67.02 11.68
C LEU A 25 4.61 67.70 11.84
N GLY A 26 5.54 67.45 10.91
CA GLY A 26 6.90 67.97 10.89
C GLY A 26 7.01 69.41 10.35
N ARG A 27 5.92 70.04 9.89
CA ARG A 27 5.92 71.47 9.46
C ARG A 27 6.07 72.38 10.68
N ARG A 28 7.32 72.55 11.17
CA ARG A 28 7.65 73.64 12.09
C ARG A 28 7.61 74.93 11.30
N LEU A 29 6.75 75.86 11.68
CA LEU A 29 6.81 77.26 11.19
C LEU A 29 8.14 77.81 11.72
N PRO A 30 9.06 78.27 10.83
CA PRO A 30 10.27 78.91 11.29
C PRO A 30 9.90 80.18 12.06
N PRO A 31 10.66 80.52 13.12
CA PRO A 31 10.40 81.82 13.83
C PRO A 31 10.59 82.98 12.88
N VAL A 32 9.60 83.89 12.86
CA VAL A 32 9.66 85.09 12.06
C VAL A 32 10.71 86.01 12.68
N VAL A 33 11.91 86.12 12.03
CA VAL A 33 12.95 87.06 12.39
C VAL A 33 12.80 88.25 11.42
N VAL A 34 12.44 89.44 11.92
CA VAL A 34 12.33 90.64 11.12
C VAL A 34 13.75 91.15 10.85
N PHE A 35 14.17 90.99 9.58
CA PHE A 35 15.45 91.51 9.07
C PHE A 35 15.24 92.73 8.17
N PRO A 36 15.86 93.88 8.44
CA PRO A 36 15.59 95.12 7.74
C PRO A 36 16.05 95.19 6.25
N ALA A 37 16.80 94.22 5.73
CA ALA A 37 17.43 94.24 4.42
C ALA A 37 16.74 93.39 3.33
N VAL A 38 15.45 93.05 3.48
CA VAL A 38 14.71 92.09 2.61
C VAL A 38 14.41 92.69 1.19
N ARG A 39 14.74 94.00 0.96
CA ARG A 39 14.32 94.68 -0.30
C ARG A 39 15.12 94.27 -1.55
N TYR A 40 16.20 93.50 -1.41
CA TYR A 40 17.08 93.08 -2.52
C TYR A 40 17.14 91.58 -2.88
N LEU A 41 16.35 90.70 -2.18
CA LEU A 41 16.45 89.25 -2.31
C LEU A 41 15.24 88.57 -2.97
N THR A 42 14.33 89.31 -3.63
CA THR A 42 13.02 88.77 -4.01
C THR A 42 12.98 87.88 -5.27
N ALA A 43 14.02 87.81 -6.10
CA ALA A 43 14.02 87.06 -7.35
C ALA A 43 14.64 85.65 -7.20
N THR A 44 15.73 85.54 -6.41
CA THR A 44 16.49 84.26 -6.27
C THR A 44 15.88 83.28 -5.22
N GLU A 45 15.14 83.83 -4.27
CA GLU A 45 14.50 82.98 -3.21
C GLU A 45 13.27 82.24 -3.73
N ARG A 46 12.55 82.76 -4.71
CA ARG A 46 11.39 82.02 -5.24
C ARG A 46 11.79 80.76 -6.01
N GLU A 47 12.86 80.80 -6.77
CA GLU A 47 13.35 79.59 -7.48
C GLU A 47 13.90 78.54 -6.54
N HIS A 48 14.63 78.90 -5.45
CA HIS A 48 15.14 78.03 -4.48
C HIS A 48 14.03 77.39 -3.62
N SER A 49 13.00 78.14 -3.25
CA SER A 49 11.90 77.62 -2.46
C SER A 49 11.01 76.63 -3.23
N HIS A 50 10.86 76.83 -4.53
CA HIS A 50 10.15 75.87 -5.40
C HIS A 50 10.92 74.58 -5.58
N ARG A 51 12.23 74.63 -5.79
CA ARG A 51 13.09 73.39 -5.87
C ARG A 51 13.12 72.62 -4.60
N LEU A 52 13.17 73.26 -3.44
CA LEU A 52 13.12 72.57 -2.12
C LEU A 52 11.76 71.93 -1.84
N LYS A 53 10.67 72.59 -2.21
CA LYS A 53 9.32 72.01 -2.08
C LYS A 53 9.11 70.84 -3.01
N LEU A 54 9.56 70.96 -4.28
CA LEU A 54 9.48 69.80 -5.22
C LEU A 54 10.29 68.61 -4.75
N ARG A 55 11.49 68.85 -4.22
CA ARG A 55 12.34 67.77 -3.67
C ARG A 55 11.73 67.11 -2.45
N SER A 56 11.20 67.89 -1.50
CA SER A 56 10.53 67.31 -0.31
C SER A 56 9.27 66.51 -0.66
N LEU A 57 8.56 66.93 -1.70
CA LEU A 57 7.41 66.22 -2.25
C LEU A 57 7.86 64.93 -2.94
N LEU A 58 8.94 64.96 -3.74
CA LEU A 58 9.51 63.80 -4.42
C LEU A 58 9.99 62.74 -3.41
N LEU A 59 10.69 63.12 -2.35
CA LEU A 59 11.13 62.25 -1.28
C LEU A 59 9.92 61.63 -0.53
N LEU A 60 8.86 62.42 -0.30
CA LEU A 60 7.64 61.89 0.28
C LEU A 60 6.99 60.83 -0.61
N ILE A 61 6.89 61.10 -1.90
CA ILE A 61 6.32 60.14 -2.87
C ILE A 61 7.15 58.85 -2.91
N LEU A 62 8.49 58.95 -3.01
CA LEU A 62 9.38 57.81 -3.05
C LEU A 62 9.25 56.94 -1.78
N ARG A 63 9.22 57.53 -0.58
CA ARG A 63 9.03 56.82 0.69
C ARG A 63 7.68 56.11 0.77
N THR A 64 6.64 56.80 0.38
CA THR A 64 5.30 56.18 0.36
C THR A 64 5.23 55.05 -0.66
N LEU A 65 5.84 55.22 -1.83
CA LEU A 65 5.88 54.19 -2.88
C LEU A 65 6.66 52.95 -2.45
N VAL A 66 7.81 53.11 -1.77
CA VAL A 66 8.58 52.00 -1.21
C VAL A 66 7.73 51.16 -0.24
N ILE A 67 7.01 51.82 0.70
CA ILE A 67 6.14 51.15 1.64
C ILE A 67 5.03 50.38 0.92
N VAL A 68 4.38 51.02 -0.06
CA VAL A 68 3.32 50.39 -0.85
C VAL A 68 3.85 49.17 -1.63
N LEU A 69 5.02 49.32 -2.28
CA LEU A 69 5.63 48.21 -3.05
C LEU A 69 6.01 47.04 -2.15
N LEU A 70 6.56 47.30 -0.96
CA LEU A 70 6.89 46.23 0.03
C LEU A 70 5.65 45.50 0.52
N ILE A 71 4.57 46.26 0.80
CA ILE A 71 3.31 45.65 1.26
C ILE A 71 2.66 44.85 0.14
N LEU A 72 2.69 45.37 -1.09
CA LEU A 72 2.20 44.60 -2.24
C LEU A 72 3.04 43.35 -2.49
N ALA A 73 4.37 43.44 -2.33
CA ALA A 73 5.24 42.26 -2.43
C ALA A 73 4.92 41.24 -1.35
N ALA A 74 4.70 41.66 -0.11
CA ALA A 74 4.30 40.78 1.01
C ALA A 74 2.91 40.16 0.83
N ALA A 75 2.03 40.80 0.03
CA ALA A 75 0.73 40.23 -0.33
C ALA A 75 0.84 39.13 -1.40
N HIS A 76 2.04 38.85 -1.95
CA HIS A 76 2.31 37.91 -3.02
C HIS A 76 1.28 37.95 -4.16
N PRO A 77 1.25 39.05 -4.96
CA PRO A 77 0.36 39.15 -6.09
C PRO A 77 0.78 38.18 -7.20
N VAL A 78 -0.15 37.32 -7.63
CA VAL A 78 0.02 36.38 -8.74
C VAL A 78 -0.79 36.87 -9.93
N ALA A 79 -0.15 37.01 -11.06
CA ALA A 79 -0.81 37.37 -12.32
C ALA A 79 -0.70 36.23 -13.32
N ARG A 80 -1.79 35.97 -14.07
CA ARG A 80 -1.69 35.10 -15.25
C ARG A 80 -0.90 35.83 -16.33
N ILE A 81 0.27 35.28 -16.66
CA ILE A 81 1.09 35.81 -17.78
C ILE A 81 0.75 34.97 -19.02
N GLY A 82 0.19 35.61 -20.02
CA GLY A 82 -0.07 35.05 -21.35
C GLY A 82 -1.56 34.86 -21.68
N SER A 83 -1.94 35.41 -22.80
CA SER A 83 -3.19 35.16 -23.52
C SER A 83 -2.86 34.18 -24.65
N GLY A 84 -2.75 32.85 -24.33
CA GLY A 84 -2.42 31.85 -25.34
C GLY A 84 -2.06 30.50 -24.72
N SER A 85 -1.85 29.49 -25.55
CA SER A 85 -1.46 28.13 -25.18
C SER A 85 0.01 27.98 -24.72
N SER A 86 0.76 29.08 -24.63
CA SER A 86 2.17 29.05 -24.23
C SER A 86 2.33 29.13 -22.71
N HIS A 87 3.09 28.21 -22.14
CA HIS A 87 3.56 28.18 -20.75
C HIS A 87 5.09 28.11 -20.74
N PRO A 88 5.77 28.44 -19.63
CA PRO A 88 7.21 28.21 -19.48
C PRO A 88 7.53 26.72 -19.58
N ALA A 89 8.76 26.39 -19.99
CA ALA A 89 9.22 25.01 -20.04
C ALA A 89 9.04 24.34 -18.68
N THR A 90 8.35 23.22 -18.67
CA THR A 90 7.90 22.51 -17.46
C THR A 90 8.30 21.05 -17.52
N ALA A 91 8.78 20.51 -16.40
CA ALA A 91 8.93 19.07 -16.22
C ALA A 91 7.58 18.47 -15.77
N VAL A 92 7.03 17.57 -16.57
CA VAL A 92 5.71 16.97 -16.31
C VAL A 92 5.87 15.46 -16.13
N ALA A 93 5.37 14.94 -15.00
CA ALA A 93 5.19 13.51 -14.84
C ALA A 93 3.70 13.16 -14.91
N VAL A 94 3.37 12.21 -15.77
CA VAL A 94 2.02 11.64 -15.86
C VAL A 94 2.05 10.29 -15.17
N VAL A 95 1.32 10.15 -14.08
CA VAL A 95 1.07 8.89 -13.39
C VAL A 95 -0.25 8.35 -13.95
N LEU A 96 -0.17 7.30 -14.76
CA LEU A 96 -1.34 6.64 -15.35
C LEU A 96 -1.56 5.31 -14.65
N ASP A 97 -2.66 5.21 -13.96
CA ASP A 97 -3.07 4.00 -13.28
C ASP A 97 -3.65 2.98 -14.27
N ASN A 98 -2.88 1.96 -14.53
CA ASN A 98 -3.31 0.80 -15.30
C ASN A 98 -3.33 -0.48 -14.44
N SER A 99 -3.51 -0.34 -13.11
CA SER A 99 -3.72 -1.45 -12.18
C SER A 99 -4.98 -2.24 -12.51
N LEU A 100 -5.24 -3.28 -11.74
CA LEU A 100 -6.39 -4.16 -11.97
C LEU A 100 -7.72 -3.41 -11.91
N SER A 101 -7.90 -2.48 -10.96
CA SER A 101 -9.13 -1.70 -10.79
C SER A 101 -9.52 -0.90 -12.03
N SER A 102 -8.56 -0.53 -12.86
CA SER A 102 -8.80 0.17 -14.13
C SER A 102 -9.63 -0.65 -15.16
N ARG A 103 -9.88 -1.95 -14.88
CA ARG A 103 -10.81 -2.81 -15.65
C ARG A 103 -12.27 -2.56 -15.33
N ALA A 104 -12.58 -1.92 -14.20
CA ALA A 104 -13.95 -1.60 -13.81
C ALA A 104 -14.67 -0.84 -14.93
N VAL A 105 -15.94 -1.19 -15.11
CA VAL A 105 -16.81 -0.56 -16.11
C VAL A 105 -17.73 0.42 -15.40
N VAL A 106 -17.67 1.69 -15.81
CA VAL A 106 -18.50 2.77 -15.28
C VAL A 106 -19.17 3.43 -16.47
N ASP A 107 -20.50 3.60 -16.42
CA ASP A 107 -21.28 4.20 -17.51
C ASP A 107 -20.98 3.57 -18.90
N ASP A 108 -20.90 2.24 -18.94
CA ASP A 108 -20.59 1.44 -20.15
C ASP A 108 -19.17 1.64 -20.72
N GLU A 109 -18.29 2.37 -20.03
CA GLU A 109 -16.91 2.59 -20.44
C GLU A 109 -15.93 2.04 -19.40
N ARG A 110 -14.80 1.45 -19.87
CA ARG A 110 -13.74 1.01 -18.96
C ARG A 110 -12.99 2.21 -18.41
N THR A 111 -12.74 2.21 -17.11
CA THR A 111 -11.97 3.26 -16.43
C THR A 111 -10.64 3.53 -17.13
N LEU A 112 -9.88 2.50 -17.54
CA LEU A 112 -8.63 2.66 -18.28
C LEU A 112 -8.79 3.50 -19.56
N ASN A 113 -9.88 3.33 -20.30
CA ASN A 113 -10.10 4.10 -21.54
C ASN A 113 -10.26 5.58 -21.25
N VAL A 114 -10.98 5.93 -20.19
CA VAL A 114 -11.16 7.32 -19.73
C VAL A 114 -9.81 7.92 -19.32
N LEU A 115 -9.00 7.17 -18.55
CA LEU A 115 -7.68 7.62 -18.11
C LEU A 115 -6.72 7.81 -19.30
N VAL A 116 -6.74 6.90 -20.26
CA VAL A 116 -5.94 6.99 -21.50
C VAL A 116 -6.36 8.19 -22.33
N ALA A 117 -7.66 8.46 -22.47
CA ALA A 117 -8.15 9.64 -23.18
C ALA A 117 -7.66 10.93 -22.52
N ALA A 118 -7.73 11.01 -21.19
CA ALA A 118 -7.18 12.14 -20.43
C ALA A 118 -5.66 12.26 -20.60
N GLY A 119 -4.93 11.15 -20.61
CA GLY A 119 -3.49 11.13 -20.90
C GLY A 119 -3.15 11.70 -22.28
N ARG A 120 -3.92 11.36 -23.33
CA ARG A 120 -3.77 11.95 -24.67
C ARG A 120 -4.03 13.44 -24.67
N ASP A 121 -5.01 13.91 -23.87
CA ASP A 121 -5.30 15.33 -23.71
C ASP A 121 -4.14 16.10 -23.04
N VAL A 122 -3.48 15.49 -22.04
CA VAL A 122 -2.25 16.03 -21.45
C VAL A 122 -1.14 16.12 -22.49
N LEU A 123 -0.88 15.04 -23.26
CA LEU A 123 0.15 15.03 -24.30
C LEU A 123 -0.09 16.09 -25.37
N ALA A 124 -1.33 16.40 -25.70
CA ALA A 124 -1.68 17.40 -26.72
C ALA A 124 -1.28 18.82 -26.29
N GLN A 125 -1.15 19.09 -24.99
CA GLN A 125 -0.82 20.42 -24.46
C GLN A 125 0.68 20.65 -24.22
N LEU A 126 1.50 19.59 -24.28
CA LEU A 126 2.94 19.71 -24.07
C LEU A 126 3.59 20.56 -25.16
N GLY A 127 4.44 21.51 -24.77
CA GLY A 127 5.28 22.32 -25.63
C GLY A 127 6.58 21.62 -26.04
N SER A 128 7.34 22.21 -26.96
CA SER A 128 8.65 21.67 -27.38
C SER A 128 9.74 21.77 -26.29
N GLY A 129 9.55 22.69 -25.33
CA GLY A 129 10.47 22.89 -24.20
C GLY A 129 10.23 21.97 -23.01
N ASP A 130 9.11 21.27 -22.98
CA ASP A 130 8.74 20.44 -21.84
C ASP A 130 9.52 19.12 -21.81
N ARG A 131 9.61 18.56 -20.61
CA ARG A 131 10.14 17.22 -20.36
C ARG A 131 9.02 16.36 -19.82
N LEU A 132 8.83 15.19 -20.43
CA LEU A 132 7.76 14.27 -20.08
C LEU A 132 8.31 13.00 -19.44
N TRP A 133 7.69 12.62 -18.33
CA TRP A 133 7.87 11.34 -17.66
C TRP A 133 6.51 10.63 -17.56
N LEU A 134 6.52 9.33 -17.81
CA LEU A 134 5.34 8.47 -17.67
C LEU A 134 5.62 7.41 -16.61
N VAL A 135 4.69 7.24 -15.67
CA VAL A 135 4.70 6.22 -14.62
C VAL A 135 3.44 5.39 -14.76
N LEU A 136 3.58 4.08 -14.85
CA LEU A 136 2.49 3.09 -14.89
C LEU A 136 2.38 2.37 -13.55
N ALA A 137 1.53 1.34 -13.45
CA ALA A 137 1.32 0.56 -12.22
C ALA A 137 2.58 -0.12 -11.67
N ASP A 138 3.62 -0.28 -12.46
CA ASP A 138 4.93 -0.76 -12.00
C ASP A 138 5.72 0.29 -11.20
N GLY A 139 5.22 1.52 -11.09
CA GLY A 139 5.82 2.60 -10.30
C GLY A 139 7.13 3.15 -10.85
N VAL A 140 7.55 2.77 -12.06
CA VAL A 140 8.85 3.15 -12.64
C VAL A 140 8.71 4.38 -13.55
N PRO A 141 9.31 5.54 -13.20
CA PRO A 141 9.31 6.71 -14.06
C PRO A 141 10.14 6.48 -15.34
N ARG A 142 9.54 6.71 -16.50
CA ARG A 142 10.16 6.58 -17.82
C ARG A 142 10.15 7.91 -18.52
N ARG A 143 11.32 8.43 -18.90
CA ARG A 143 11.42 9.62 -19.72
C ARG A 143 11.09 9.26 -21.16
N LEU A 144 10.10 9.93 -21.73
CA LEU A 144 9.60 9.66 -23.07
C LEU A 144 9.47 10.96 -23.86
N SER A 145 9.66 10.85 -25.18
CA SER A 145 9.19 11.86 -26.11
C SER A 145 7.65 11.81 -26.21
N ARG A 146 7.04 12.87 -26.71
CA ARG A 146 5.58 12.88 -26.95
C ARG A 146 5.11 11.73 -27.85
N LEU A 147 5.90 11.37 -28.87
CA LEU A 147 5.56 10.30 -29.80
C LEU A 147 5.61 8.93 -29.11
N GLU A 148 6.67 8.66 -28.33
CA GLU A 148 6.81 7.43 -27.57
C GLU A 148 5.70 7.29 -26.51
N ALA A 149 5.42 8.37 -25.76
CA ALA A 149 4.35 8.36 -24.77
C ALA A 149 2.98 8.08 -25.42
N ARG A 150 2.72 8.66 -26.60
CA ARG A 150 1.50 8.37 -27.36
C ARG A 150 1.42 6.89 -27.75
N ALA A 151 2.52 6.31 -28.24
CA ALA A 151 2.56 4.90 -28.59
C ALA A 151 2.30 3.99 -27.38
N VAL A 152 2.85 4.35 -26.19
CA VAL A 152 2.55 3.64 -24.94
C VAL A 152 1.07 3.77 -24.58
N LEU A 153 0.49 4.97 -24.61
CA LEU A 153 -0.94 5.17 -24.32
C LEU A 153 -1.88 4.46 -25.30
N ASP A 154 -1.45 4.29 -26.55
CA ASP A 154 -2.25 3.59 -27.58
C ASP A 154 -2.20 2.05 -27.42
N SER A 155 -1.20 1.52 -26.71
CA SER A 155 -1.00 0.09 -26.48
C SER A 155 -1.16 -0.36 -25.03
N VAL A 156 -1.33 0.57 -24.08
CA VAL A 156 -1.42 0.23 -22.66
C VAL A 156 -2.66 -0.63 -22.39
N VAL A 157 -2.45 -1.68 -21.62
CA VAL A 157 -3.49 -2.56 -21.10
C VAL A 157 -3.45 -2.57 -19.59
N SER A 158 -4.57 -2.92 -18.97
CA SER A 158 -4.60 -3.10 -17.52
C SER A 158 -3.72 -4.30 -17.13
N THR A 159 -2.91 -4.12 -16.13
CA THR A 159 -2.03 -5.14 -15.55
C THR A 159 -2.69 -5.79 -14.33
N PRO A 160 -2.32 -7.02 -13.97
CA PRO A 160 -2.73 -7.64 -12.70
C PRO A 160 -2.02 -7.07 -11.47
N LEU A 161 -1.05 -6.18 -11.67
CA LEU A 161 -0.30 -5.56 -10.57
C LEU A 161 -1.15 -4.52 -9.85
N ARG A 162 -0.94 -4.43 -8.55
CA ARG A 162 -1.49 -3.34 -7.74
C ARG A 162 -0.57 -2.13 -7.80
N MET A 163 -1.15 -0.94 -7.99
CA MET A 163 -0.42 0.32 -7.91
C MET A 163 -0.41 0.87 -6.48
N ASP A 164 0.77 1.18 -5.94
CA ASP A 164 0.89 2.09 -4.81
C ASP A 164 0.94 3.53 -5.34
N LEU A 165 -0.22 4.18 -5.38
CA LEU A 165 -0.37 5.51 -5.96
C LEU A 165 0.51 6.54 -5.24
N SER A 166 0.58 6.49 -3.90
CA SER A 166 1.42 7.41 -3.13
C SER A 166 2.90 7.24 -3.45
N ALA A 167 3.37 5.99 -3.58
CA ALA A 167 4.76 5.71 -3.96
C ALA A 167 5.06 6.16 -5.39
N ALA A 168 4.13 5.91 -6.34
CA ALA A 168 4.27 6.34 -7.74
C ALA A 168 4.32 7.86 -7.88
N VAL A 169 3.46 8.60 -7.16
CA VAL A 169 3.47 10.06 -7.13
C VAL A 169 4.77 10.59 -6.52
N ARG A 170 5.26 10.01 -5.43
CA ARG A 170 6.56 10.40 -4.85
C ARG A 170 7.73 10.14 -5.80
N ALA A 171 7.72 9.02 -6.51
CA ALA A 171 8.74 8.71 -7.51
C ALA A 171 8.68 9.70 -8.68
N ALA A 172 7.48 9.99 -9.19
CA ALA A 172 7.23 10.98 -10.23
C ALA A 172 7.71 12.38 -9.81
N ALA A 173 7.35 12.82 -8.60
CA ALA A 173 7.71 14.12 -8.06
C ALA A 173 9.24 14.30 -7.95
N ARG A 174 9.95 13.34 -7.37
CA ARG A 174 11.43 13.38 -7.31
C ARG A 174 12.05 13.49 -8.70
N THR A 175 11.52 12.74 -9.65
CA THR A 175 12.07 12.71 -11.01
C THR A 175 11.90 14.05 -11.75
N VAL A 176 10.76 14.75 -11.57
CA VAL A 176 10.56 16.06 -12.19
C VAL A 176 11.26 17.18 -11.43
N ASP A 177 11.47 17.04 -10.12
CA ASP A 177 12.21 18.00 -9.30
C ASP A 177 13.72 18.01 -9.65
N ASP A 178 14.27 16.86 -10.02
CA ASP A 178 15.66 16.71 -10.46
C ASP A 178 15.92 17.31 -11.87
N GLU A 179 14.88 17.67 -12.65
CA GLU A 179 15.04 18.25 -13.96
C GLU A 179 15.41 19.75 -13.86
N PRO A 180 16.39 20.24 -14.67
CA PRO A 180 16.83 21.62 -14.64
C PRO A 180 15.85 22.56 -15.38
N LEU A 181 14.56 22.47 -15.04
CA LEU A 181 13.50 23.30 -15.59
C LEU A 181 12.89 24.19 -14.49
N PRO A 182 12.39 25.39 -14.82
CA PRO A 182 11.89 26.33 -13.81
C PRO A 182 10.60 25.87 -13.13
N TRP A 183 9.89 24.92 -13.72
CA TRP A 183 8.60 24.43 -13.23
C TRP A 183 8.50 22.92 -13.32
N ALA A 184 7.82 22.35 -12.34
CA ALA A 184 7.50 20.93 -12.28
C ALA A 184 6.01 20.75 -11.94
N GLU A 185 5.36 19.73 -12.49
CA GLU A 185 3.96 19.38 -12.23
C GLU A 185 3.77 17.87 -12.36
N VAL A 186 3.00 17.29 -11.45
CA VAL A 186 2.60 15.88 -11.50
C VAL A 186 1.12 15.80 -11.87
N VAL A 187 0.80 15.04 -12.92
CA VAL A 187 -0.57 14.76 -13.34
C VAL A 187 -0.90 13.33 -12.98
N VAL A 188 -1.96 13.12 -12.20
CA VAL A 188 -2.40 11.80 -11.75
C VAL A 188 -3.72 11.45 -12.44
N LEU A 189 -3.69 10.37 -13.18
CA LEU A 189 -4.81 9.78 -13.88
C LEU A 189 -5.07 8.42 -13.27
N SER A 190 -5.97 8.35 -12.30
CA SER A 190 -6.30 7.16 -11.50
C SER A 190 -7.77 7.23 -11.06
N ASP A 191 -8.34 6.10 -10.68
CA ASP A 191 -9.63 6.01 -9.98
C ASP A 191 -9.54 6.46 -8.51
N LEU A 192 -8.33 6.81 -8.05
CA LEU A 192 -8.03 7.37 -6.72
C LEU A 192 -8.54 6.48 -5.58
N GLN A 193 -8.39 5.17 -5.68
CA GLN A 193 -8.77 4.25 -4.60
C GLN A 193 -8.12 4.62 -3.26
N ALA A 194 -8.91 4.61 -2.19
CA ALA A 194 -8.38 4.82 -0.83
C ALA A 194 -7.35 3.75 -0.44
N SER A 195 -7.55 2.51 -0.91
CA SER A 195 -6.64 1.38 -0.70
C SER A 195 -5.28 1.52 -1.40
N ALA A 196 -5.17 2.36 -2.45
CA ALA A 196 -3.92 2.61 -3.18
C ALA A 196 -3.01 3.65 -2.49
N LEU A 197 -3.48 4.31 -1.43
CA LEU A 197 -2.74 5.37 -0.73
C LEU A 197 -1.97 4.80 0.46
N SER A 198 -0.65 4.71 0.32
CA SER A 198 0.25 4.28 1.39
C SER A 198 0.72 5.45 2.27
N LEU A 199 1.25 5.10 3.46
CA LEU A 199 1.95 6.06 4.33
C LEU A 199 3.25 6.54 3.69
N GLY A 200 3.59 7.81 3.90
CA GLY A 200 4.83 8.41 3.43
C GLY A 200 4.75 9.93 3.47
N ASP A 201 5.87 10.59 3.25
CA ASP A 201 5.93 12.05 3.23
C ASP A 201 5.20 12.58 2.00
N PRO A 202 4.34 13.60 2.17
CA PRO A 202 3.69 14.29 1.07
C PRO A 202 4.72 15.05 0.21
N VAL A 203 4.39 15.31 -1.05
CA VAL A 203 5.26 16.05 -1.96
C VAL A 203 4.89 17.53 -2.01
N ASP A 204 5.87 18.39 -2.26
CA ASP A 204 5.69 19.85 -2.35
C ASP A 204 5.49 20.38 -3.79
N ILE A 205 5.38 19.46 -4.77
CA ILE A 205 5.16 19.81 -6.18
C ILE A 205 3.67 19.88 -6.45
N PRO A 206 3.20 20.83 -7.29
CA PRO A 206 1.81 20.89 -7.71
C PRO A 206 1.32 19.58 -8.34
N ILE A 207 0.20 19.06 -7.83
CA ILE A 207 -0.42 17.85 -8.33
C ILE A 207 -1.78 18.16 -8.94
N LEU A 208 -1.98 17.72 -10.18
CA LEU A 208 -3.25 17.80 -10.87
C LEU A 208 -3.87 16.41 -10.93
N LEU A 209 -4.98 16.21 -10.24
CA LEU A 209 -5.72 14.93 -10.18
C LEU A 209 -6.91 15.01 -11.14
N LEU A 210 -7.10 13.96 -11.94
CA LEU A 210 -8.36 13.76 -12.64
C LEU A 210 -9.42 13.32 -11.62
N GLU A 211 -10.58 13.98 -11.63
CA GLU A 211 -11.72 13.57 -10.81
C GLU A 211 -12.19 12.18 -11.26
N PRO A 212 -12.22 11.19 -10.37
CA PRO A 212 -12.64 9.85 -10.72
C PRO A 212 -14.16 9.81 -10.94
N ALA A 213 -14.61 8.90 -11.78
CA ALA A 213 -16.03 8.56 -11.87
C ALA A 213 -16.50 7.89 -10.56
N THR A 214 -17.81 7.91 -10.31
CA THR A 214 -18.38 7.17 -9.18
C THR A 214 -18.14 5.68 -9.38
N PRO A 215 -17.50 4.97 -8.45
CA PRO A 215 -17.20 3.56 -8.61
C PRO A 215 -18.50 2.73 -8.70
N PRO A 216 -18.49 1.65 -9.48
CA PRO A 216 -19.64 0.74 -9.53
C PRO A 216 -19.77 -0.03 -8.21
N VAL A 217 -20.95 -0.61 -8.00
CA VAL A 217 -21.13 -1.60 -6.93
C VAL A 217 -20.27 -2.81 -7.24
N ASN A 218 -19.48 -3.23 -6.24
CA ASN A 218 -18.56 -4.36 -6.36
C ASN A 218 -18.70 -5.31 -5.18
N ARG A 219 -18.60 -6.61 -5.43
CA ARG A 219 -18.53 -7.70 -4.44
C ARG A 219 -17.33 -8.56 -4.76
N TRP A 220 -16.53 -8.86 -3.75
CA TRP A 220 -15.27 -9.58 -3.93
C TRP A 220 -15.07 -10.68 -2.90
N ILE A 221 -14.12 -11.54 -3.16
CA ILE A 221 -13.67 -12.56 -2.23
C ILE A 221 -12.44 -12.02 -1.51
N ASP A 222 -12.57 -11.73 -0.19
CA ASP A 222 -11.45 -11.22 0.61
C ASP A 222 -10.40 -12.31 0.87
N SER A 223 -10.88 -13.53 1.17
CA SER A 223 -9.99 -14.66 1.46
C SER A 223 -10.70 -15.99 1.32
N THR A 224 -9.91 -17.03 1.07
CA THR A 224 -10.39 -18.42 1.06
C THR A 224 -9.46 -19.31 1.90
N GLN A 225 -10.05 -20.28 2.58
CA GLN A 225 -9.32 -21.27 3.38
C GLN A 225 -9.93 -22.65 3.22
N THR A 226 -9.10 -23.67 2.96
CA THR A 226 -9.50 -25.07 2.97
C THR A 226 -9.44 -25.66 4.38
N VAL A 227 -10.53 -26.29 4.84
CA VAL A 227 -10.65 -26.88 6.17
C VAL A 227 -11.22 -28.30 6.07
N PRO A 228 -10.46 -29.34 6.45
CA PRO A 228 -9.03 -29.32 6.74
C PRO A 228 -8.20 -29.07 5.48
N ARG A 229 -6.93 -28.74 5.63
CA ARG A 229 -6.02 -28.51 4.48
C ARG A 229 -5.84 -29.75 3.57
N LEU A 230 -5.98 -30.95 4.15
CA LEU A 230 -6.01 -32.21 3.41
C LEU A 230 -7.41 -32.80 3.46
N TRP A 231 -8.04 -32.96 2.31
CA TRP A 231 -9.34 -33.59 2.19
C TRP A 231 -9.24 -35.13 2.13
N SER A 232 -10.21 -35.81 2.72
CA SER A 232 -10.26 -37.29 2.77
C SER A 232 -11.71 -37.80 2.76
N PRO A 233 -12.34 -37.95 1.61
CA PRO A 233 -12.31 -37.20 0.36
C PRO A 233 -13.09 -35.87 0.46
N SER A 234 -13.68 -35.57 1.60
CA SER A 234 -14.49 -34.39 1.86
C SER A 234 -13.77 -33.35 2.67
N GLY A 235 -14.17 -32.10 2.51
CA GLY A 235 -13.71 -30.96 3.27
C GLY A 235 -14.63 -29.76 3.04
N THR A 236 -14.21 -28.62 3.55
CA THR A 236 -14.96 -27.36 3.42
C THR A 236 -14.00 -26.27 2.97
N VAL A 237 -14.44 -25.44 2.05
CA VAL A 237 -13.79 -24.16 1.78
C VAL A 237 -14.57 -23.10 2.53
N VAL A 238 -13.89 -22.32 3.35
CA VAL A 238 -14.45 -21.14 4.00
C VAL A 238 -14.01 -19.92 3.18
N ALA A 239 -14.96 -19.14 2.71
CA ALA A 239 -14.71 -17.91 1.96
C ALA A 239 -15.27 -16.71 2.71
N SER A 240 -14.47 -15.64 2.83
CA SER A 240 -14.91 -14.34 3.36
C SER A 240 -15.27 -13.45 2.17
N ILE A 241 -16.46 -12.86 2.22
CA ILE A 241 -16.99 -12.04 1.13
C ILE A 241 -17.01 -10.58 1.55
N GLY A 242 -16.46 -9.71 0.71
CA GLY A 242 -16.57 -8.27 0.82
C GLY A 242 -17.55 -7.70 -0.17
N GLY A 243 -17.93 -6.43 -0.01
CA GLY A 243 -18.79 -5.73 -0.95
C GLY A 243 -19.03 -4.28 -0.55
N SER A 244 -19.34 -3.44 -1.54
CA SER A 244 -19.64 -2.02 -1.35
C SER A 244 -21.13 -1.75 -1.06
N ASP A 245 -22.01 -2.74 -1.30
CA ASP A 245 -23.42 -2.72 -0.91
C ASP A 245 -23.69 -3.79 0.17
N GLY A 246 -24.88 -3.84 0.69
CA GLY A 246 -25.29 -4.87 1.67
C GLY A 246 -26.01 -6.07 1.04
N GLU A 247 -26.07 -6.15 -0.29
CA GLU A 247 -26.88 -7.15 -0.97
C GLU A 247 -26.18 -8.53 -1.00
N PRO A 248 -26.89 -9.63 -0.72
CA PRO A 248 -26.33 -10.96 -0.79
C PRO A 248 -25.92 -11.36 -2.21
N SER A 249 -24.86 -12.16 -2.34
CA SER A 249 -24.40 -12.74 -3.60
C SER A 249 -24.37 -14.27 -3.53
N ALA A 250 -24.61 -14.93 -4.66
CA ALA A 250 -24.41 -16.35 -4.75
C ALA A 250 -22.92 -16.67 -4.83
N VAL A 251 -22.50 -17.62 -4.00
CA VAL A 251 -21.10 -18.09 -3.89
C VAL A 251 -21.04 -19.54 -4.31
N ARG A 252 -20.15 -19.89 -5.21
CA ARG A 252 -19.98 -21.25 -5.72
C ARG A 252 -18.54 -21.72 -5.46
N LEU A 253 -18.41 -22.99 -5.14
CA LEU A 253 -17.12 -23.68 -5.14
C LEU A 253 -17.05 -24.58 -6.38
N GLU A 254 -16.13 -24.25 -7.26
CA GLU A 254 -15.80 -25.06 -8.42
C GLU A 254 -14.53 -25.88 -8.13
N ALA A 255 -14.55 -27.15 -8.46
CA ALA A 255 -13.35 -28.01 -8.40
C ALA A 255 -13.34 -28.98 -9.58
N GLY A 256 -12.19 -29.14 -10.25
CA GLY A 256 -12.09 -29.97 -11.44
C GLY A 256 -13.08 -29.58 -12.56
N GLY A 257 -13.41 -28.29 -12.68
CA GLY A 257 -14.35 -27.77 -13.68
C GLY A 257 -15.83 -28.02 -13.41
N ARG A 258 -16.19 -28.38 -12.17
CA ARG A 258 -17.60 -28.63 -11.75
C ARG A 258 -17.94 -27.85 -10.50
N ASP A 259 -19.17 -27.38 -10.41
CA ASP A 259 -19.72 -26.82 -9.17
C ASP A 259 -19.94 -27.95 -8.17
N ILE A 260 -19.24 -27.90 -7.03
CA ILE A 260 -19.35 -28.92 -5.96
C ILE A 260 -20.08 -28.41 -4.72
N ALA A 261 -20.18 -27.09 -4.54
CA ALA A 261 -20.96 -26.47 -3.47
C ALA A 261 -21.50 -25.11 -3.91
N ARG A 262 -22.61 -24.69 -3.31
CA ARG A 262 -23.24 -23.38 -3.50
C ARG A 262 -23.78 -22.87 -2.19
N ALA A 263 -23.68 -21.56 -1.99
CA ALA A 263 -24.25 -20.87 -0.83
C ALA A 263 -24.62 -19.43 -1.24
N VAL A 264 -25.20 -18.68 -0.32
CA VAL A 264 -25.45 -17.24 -0.44
C VAL A 264 -24.80 -16.58 0.77
N ALA A 265 -24.10 -15.48 0.53
CA ALA A 265 -23.42 -14.72 1.58
C ALA A 265 -23.62 -13.22 1.37
N SER A 266 -23.74 -12.48 2.46
CA SER A 266 -23.70 -11.02 2.46
C SER A 266 -22.27 -10.50 2.66
N PRO A 267 -21.96 -9.29 2.19
CA PRO A 267 -20.68 -8.64 2.50
C PRO A 267 -20.41 -8.60 4.01
N GLY A 268 -19.21 -8.99 4.39
CA GLY A 268 -18.78 -9.15 5.78
C GLY A 268 -18.97 -10.55 6.35
N ASP A 269 -19.67 -11.44 5.66
CA ASP A 269 -19.87 -12.82 6.11
C ASP A 269 -18.72 -13.73 5.69
N ALA A 270 -18.50 -14.77 6.52
CA ALA A 270 -17.72 -15.94 6.16
C ALA A 270 -18.65 -17.10 5.85
N VAL A 271 -18.58 -17.63 4.64
CA VAL A 271 -19.45 -18.71 4.17
C VAL A 271 -18.69 -20.04 4.07
N ALA A 272 -19.29 -21.11 4.56
CA ALA A 272 -18.75 -22.46 4.46
C ALA A 272 -19.32 -23.16 3.21
N LEU A 273 -18.44 -23.70 2.38
CA LEU A 273 -18.76 -24.41 1.14
C LEU A 273 -18.27 -25.87 1.28
N PRO A 274 -19.09 -26.78 1.84
CA PRO A 274 -18.70 -28.18 1.99
C PRO A 274 -18.68 -28.86 0.62
N GLY A 275 -17.64 -29.67 0.37
CA GLY A 275 -17.47 -30.38 -0.89
C GLY A 275 -16.93 -31.78 -0.70
N THR A 276 -17.16 -32.63 -1.71
CA THR A 276 -16.59 -33.98 -1.79
C THR A 276 -15.97 -34.18 -3.16
N VAL A 277 -14.76 -34.71 -3.18
CA VAL A 277 -13.99 -34.99 -4.38
C VAL A 277 -13.54 -36.44 -4.38
N ALA A 278 -13.83 -37.15 -5.48
CA ALA A 278 -13.55 -38.60 -5.55
C ALA A 278 -12.09 -38.93 -5.89
N ASP A 279 -11.40 -38.05 -6.64
CA ASP A 279 -10.06 -38.32 -7.13
C ASP A 279 -8.99 -37.86 -6.15
N ASN A 280 -8.06 -38.77 -5.81
CA ASN A 280 -6.90 -38.44 -4.99
C ASN A 280 -5.88 -37.63 -5.80
N GLY A 281 -5.18 -36.75 -5.13
CA GLY A 281 -4.12 -35.94 -5.73
C GLY A 281 -4.30 -34.45 -5.47
N TRP A 282 -3.59 -33.66 -6.25
CA TRP A 282 -3.73 -32.22 -6.30
C TRP A 282 -4.79 -31.81 -7.30
N MET A 283 -5.61 -30.85 -6.94
CA MET A 283 -6.70 -30.35 -7.77
C MET A 283 -6.75 -28.84 -7.75
N THR A 284 -7.03 -28.24 -8.90
CA THR A 284 -7.40 -26.83 -9.00
C THR A 284 -8.85 -26.65 -8.60
N ALA A 285 -9.11 -25.63 -7.81
CA ALA A 285 -10.45 -25.22 -7.44
C ALA A 285 -10.56 -23.68 -7.48
N ALA A 286 -11.77 -23.16 -7.42
CA ALA A 286 -12.02 -21.74 -7.30
C ALA A 286 -13.32 -21.48 -6.53
N VAL A 287 -13.31 -20.41 -5.74
CA VAL A 287 -14.54 -19.77 -5.28
C VAL A 287 -14.93 -18.73 -6.31
N VAL A 288 -16.21 -18.72 -6.67
CA VAL A 288 -16.76 -17.85 -7.74
C VAL A 288 -18.01 -17.15 -7.24
N LEU A 289 -18.05 -15.84 -7.43
CA LEU A 289 -19.23 -14.99 -7.18
C LEU A 289 -20.08 -14.84 -8.44
N ASP A 290 -21.28 -14.30 -8.29
CA ASP A 290 -22.04 -13.80 -9.42
C ASP A 290 -21.35 -12.58 -10.01
N ARG A 291 -21.44 -12.42 -11.33
CA ARG A 291 -20.76 -11.36 -12.08
C ARG A 291 -21.35 -9.99 -11.79
N ASP A 292 -20.46 -9.03 -11.60
CA ASP A 292 -20.78 -7.62 -11.54
C ASP A 292 -19.97 -6.78 -12.55
N GLU A 293 -19.87 -5.47 -12.37
CA GLU A 293 -19.18 -4.54 -13.26
C GLU A 293 -17.66 -4.63 -13.15
N PHE A 294 -17.13 -5.30 -12.11
CA PHE A 294 -15.70 -5.54 -11.94
C PHE A 294 -15.39 -7.04 -11.90
N ARG A 295 -15.52 -7.71 -13.02
CA ARG A 295 -15.41 -9.17 -13.18
C ARG A 295 -14.07 -9.79 -12.84
N ALA A 296 -13.04 -8.98 -12.62
CA ALA A 296 -11.69 -9.49 -12.40
C ALA A 296 -11.54 -10.21 -11.06
N ASP A 297 -12.34 -9.84 -10.05
CA ASP A 297 -12.29 -10.34 -8.69
C ASP A 297 -13.46 -11.26 -8.32
N ASP A 298 -14.32 -11.57 -9.28
CA ASP A 298 -15.41 -12.56 -9.12
C ASP A 298 -14.89 -13.98 -8.83
N ARG A 299 -13.58 -14.24 -9.00
CA ARG A 299 -12.98 -15.57 -8.92
C ARG A 299 -11.69 -15.56 -8.12
N GLN A 300 -11.62 -16.43 -7.10
CA GLN A 300 -10.41 -16.69 -6.34
C GLN A 300 -9.99 -18.15 -6.47
N HIS A 301 -8.77 -18.36 -6.92
CA HIS A 301 -8.18 -19.69 -7.15
C HIS A 301 -7.62 -20.27 -5.87
N LEU A 302 -7.81 -21.58 -5.69
CA LEU A 302 -7.27 -22.33 -4.55
C LEU A 302 -6.87 -23.75 -4.98
N ALA A 303 -5.95 -24.33 -4.24
CA ALA A 303 -5.52 -25.71 -4.41
C ALA A 303 -6.17 -26.60 -3.37
N ILE A 304 -6.70 -27.73 -3.77
CA ILE A 304 -7.19 -28.77 -2.88
C ILE A 304 -6.28 -29.96 -2.99
N ARG A 305 -5.77 -30.45 -1.85
CA ARG A 305 -5.07 -31.72 -1.77
C ARG A 305 -6.03 -32.77 -1.24
N VAL A 306 -6.28 -33.82 -2.03
CA VAL A 306 -7.11 -34.97 -1.66
C VAL A 306 -6.21 -36.18 -1.47
N ALA A 307 -6.34 -36.88 -0.36
CA ALA A 307 -5.61 -38.13 -0.10
C ALA A 307 -6.46 -39.08 0.71
N ASP A 308 -6.12 -40.37 0.63
CA ASP A 308 -6.73 -41.34 1.51
C ASP A 308 -6.47 -40.99 2.99
N PRO A 309 -7.41 -41.27 3.89
CA PRO A 309 -7.22 -41.06 5.30
C PRO A 309 -5.97 -41.78 5.81
N ALA A 310 -5.23 -41.14 6.70
CA ALA A 310 -4.05 -41.74 7.31
C ALA A 310 -4.41 -43.04 8.04
N ARG A 311 -3.61 -44.07 7.82
CA ARG A 311 -3.75 -45.36 8.54
C ARG A 311 -3.03 -45.23 9.87
N ALA A 312 -3.81 -45.03 10.94
CA ALA A 312 -3.29 -44.71 12.27
C ALA A 312 -3.67 -45.75 13.34
N GLU A 313 -2.76 -45.94 14.27
CA GLU A 313 -2.98 -46.76 15.46
C GLU A 313 -2.55 -46.01 16.73
N ALA A 314 -3.26 -46.25 17.83
CA ALA A 314 -2.89 -45.80 19.15
C ALA A 314 -2.15 -46.88 19.92
N GLY A 315 -0.90 -46.62 20.29
CA GLY A 315 -0.11 -47.47 21.16
C GLY A 315 -0.63 -47.49 22.61
N SER A 316 -0.07 -48.38 23.43
CA SER A 316 -0.47 -48.53 24.84
C SER A 316 -0.33 -47.22 25.64
N GLY A 317 0.68 -46.40 25.34
CA GLY A 317 0.97 -45.12 26.00
C GLY A 317 0.21 -43.91 25.46
N ALA A 318 -0.66 -44.06 24.45
CA ALA A 318 -1.37 -42.95 23.82
C ALA A 318 -2.38 -42.25 24.74
N GLY A 319 -2.86 -42.92 25.78
CA GLY A 319 -3.93 -42.42 26.65
C GLY A 319 -5.32 -42.67 26.10
N GLN A 320 -6.34 -42.50 26.95
CA GLN A 320 -7.73 -42.79 26.59
C GLN A 320 -8.25 -41.80 25.54
N PHE A 321 -8.03 -40.52 25.72
CA PHE A 321 -8.58 -39.49 24.84
C PHE A 321 -8.14 -39.65 23.38
N ILE A 322 -6.86 -39.96 23.13
CA ILE A 322 -6.36 -40.21 21.76
C ILE A 322 -7.03 -41.46 21.16
N ARG A 323 -7.22 -42.55 21.94
CA ARG A 323 -7.91 -43.74 21.43
C ARG A 323 -9.34 -43.44 21.02
N GLU A 324 -10.08 -42.70 21.86
CA GLU A 324 -11.45 -42.27 21.53
C GLU A 324 -11.50 -41.33 20.32
N ALA A 325 -10.59 -40.37 20.25
CA ALA A 325 -10.51 -39.47 19.08
C ALA A 325 -10.24 -40.23 17.78
N LEU A 326 -9.32 -41.20 17.80
CA LEU A 326 -9.06 -42.07 16.65
C LEU A 326 -10.29 -42.90 16.25
N LEU A 327 -11.04 -43.44 17.21
CA LEU A 327 -12.29 -44.18 16.93
C LEU A 327 -13.31 -43.25 16.24
N VAL A 328 -13.49 -42.01 16.72
CA VAL A 328 -14.39 -41.04 16.12
C VAL A 328 -13.92 -40.70 14.69
N LEU A 329 -12.62 -40.48 14.48
CA LEU A 329 -12.08 -40.22 13.16
C LEU A 329 -12.23 -41.39 12.20
N GLN A 330 -12.06 -42.64 12.68
CA GLN A 330 -12.27 -43.87 11.90
C GLN A 330 -13.74 -44.02 11.49
N GLN A 331 -14.67 -43.79 12.43
CA GLN A 331 -16.12 -43.84 12.14
C GLN A 331 -16.54 -42.75 11.16
N GLY A 332 -15.91 -41.57 11.22
CA GLY A 332 -16.12 -40.45 10.31
C GLY A 332 -15.39 -40.57 8.97
N GLY A 333 -14.65 -41.66 8.71
CA GLY A 333 -13.87 -41.86 7.50
C GLY A 333 -12.66 -40.90 7.38
N ARG A 334 -12.22 -40.30 8.49
CA ARG A 334 -11.08 -39.36 8.56
C ARG A 334 -9.77 -40.07 8.96
N ALA A 335 -9.84 -41.30 9.44
CA ALA A 335 -8.70 -42.16 9.68
C ALA A 335 -9.04 -43.58 9.23
N ALA A 336 -8.05 -44.36 8.86
CA ALA A 336 -8.17 -45.79 8.58
C ALA A 336 -7.36 -46.59 9.63
N THR A 337 -7.74 -47.82 9.88
CA THR A 337 -6.97 -48.71 10.75
C THR A 337 -5.68 -49.12 10.07
N GLY A 338 -4.56 -48.97 10.76
CA GLY A 338 -3.24 -49.37 10.28
C GLY A 338 -2.13 -48.70 11.07
N ASN A 339 -0.88 -48.95 10.70
CA ASN A 339 0.31 -48.58 11.45
C ASN A 339 1.25 -47.60 10.68
N ASP A 340 0.73 -46.90 9.70
CA ASP A 340 1.52 -45.88 8.98
C ASP A 340 1.84 -44.69 9.90
N VAL A 341 0.89 -44.37 10.81
CA VAL A 341 1.08 -43.35 11.87
C VAL A 341 0.83 -44.03 13.23
N HIS A 342 1.85 -44.04 14.06
CA HIS A 342 1.78 -44.55 15.42
C HIS A 342 1.68 -43.40 16.42
N LEU A 343 0.65 -43.39 17.29
CA LEU A 343 0.51 -42.39 18.36
C LEU A 343 0.75 -43.08 19.71
N GLY A 344 1.74 -42.61 20.47
CA GLY A 344 2.06 -43.22 21.77
C GLY A 344 3.31 -42.65 22.41
N ASP A 345 3.81 -43.35 23.43
CA ASP A 345 5.03 -42.98 24.16
C ASP A 345 6.26 -43.78 23.72
N ILE A 346 6.15 -44.54 22.62
CA ILE A 346 7.24 -45.27 21.98
C ILE A 346 7.27 -44.98 20.48
N LEU A 347 8.41 -45.23 19.84
CA LEU A 347 8.55 -45.12 18.39
C LEU A 347 7.94 -46.34 17.67
N GLY A 348 7.08 -46.08 16.69
CA GLY A 348 6.53 -47.07 15.76
C GLY A 348 7.45 -47.36 14.57
N ARG A 349 7.00 -48.23 13.63
CA ARG A 349 7.70 -48.54 12.39
C ARG A 349 7.57 -47.43 11.33
N GLY A 350 6.40 -46.79 11.28
CA GLY A 350 6.10 -45.68 10.39
C GLY A 350 6.38 -44.31 11.02
N VAL A 351 5.58 -43.33 10.63
CA VAL A 351 5.62 -42.00 11.28
C VAL A 351 5.16 -42.13 12.73
N SER A 352 5.89 -41.54 13.64
CA SER A 352 5.60 -41.62 15.07
C SER A 352 5.21 -40.28 15.65
N VAL A 353 4.01 -40.19 16.22
CA VAL A 353 3.57 -39.08 17.05
C VAL A 353 3.83 -39.47 18.50
N VAL A 354 4.89 -38.93 19.08
CA VAL A 354 5.43 -39.34 20.37
C VAL A 354 4.98 -38.36 21.45
N LEU A 355 4.28 -38.89 22.44
CA LEU A 355 3.92 -38.21 23.67
C LEU A 355 4.94 -38.55 24.78
N PRO A 356 5.10 -37.68 25.78
CA PRO A 356 5.92 -38.02 26.95
C PRO A 356 5.34 -39.26 27.65
N PRO A 357 6.18 -40.14 28.22
CA PRO A 357 5.69 -41.34 28.92
C PRO A 357 4.93 -40.96 30.20
N ALA A 358 3.97 -41.81 30.59
CA ALA A 358 3.24 -41.63 31.84
C ALA A 358 4.16 -41.78 33.06
N ASP A 359 5.11 -42.70 32.98
CA ASP A 359 6.15 -42.91 33.99
C ASP A 359 7.43 -42.16 33.58
N ALA A 360 7.82 -41.16 34.38
CA ALA A 360 9.04 -40.39 34.16
C ALA A 360 10.32 -41.24 34.11
N ALA A 361 10.32 -42.44 34.74
CA ALA A 361 11.46 -43.36 34.68
C ALA A 361 11.75 -43.87 33.25
N MET A 362 10.73 -43.90 32.39
CA MET A 362 10.85 -44.30 30.98
C MET A 362 11.45 -43.24 30.09
N LEU A 363 11.55 -41.99 30.55
CA LEU A 363 11.99 -40.82 29.74
C LEU A 363 13.41 -41.01 29.17
N GLY A 364 14.32 -41.57 29.99
CA GLY A 364 15.69 -41.87 29.57
C GLY A 364 15.76 -42.93 28.45
N ALA A 365 14.88 -43.91 28.47
CA ALA A 365 14.79 -44.92 27.42
C ALA A 365 14.22 -44.32 26.12
N LEU A 366 13.16 -43.50 26.24
CA LEU A 366 12.58 -42.81 25.10
C LEU A 366 13.60 -41.85 24.42
N ASN A 367 14.33 -41.08 25.21
CA ASN A 367 15.35 -40.17 24.65
C ASN A 367 16.49 -40.94 23.94
N ARG A 368 16.88 -42.10 24.42
CA ARG A 368 17.84 -42.96 23.70
C ARG A 368 17.26 -43.46 22.37
N SER A 369 16.02 -43.92 22.37
CA SER A 369 15.35 -44.38 21.14
C SER A 369 15.21 -43.26 20.11
N LEU A 370 14.97 -42.02 20.54
CA LEU A 370 14.97 -40.85 19.67
C LEU A 370 16.34 -40.60 19.06
N ALA A 371 17.40 -40.63 19.87
CA ALA A 371 18.78 -40.46 19.41
C ALA A 371 19.20 -41.57 18.44
N ASP A 372 18.86 -42.84 18.73
CA ASP A 372 19.11 -43.98 17.85
C ASP A 372 18.39 -43.85 16.49
N ARG A 373 17.24 -43.14 16.44
CA ARG A 373 16.49 -42.81 15.21
C ARG A 373 17.06 -41.60 14.48
N GLY A 374 18.10 -40.92 15.03
CA GLY A 374 18.69 -39.71 14.44
C GLY A 374 17.88 -38.45 14.70
N VAL A 375 17.07 -38.44 15.76
CA VAL A 375 16.29 -37.25 16.16
C VAL A 375 17.12 -36.42 17.12
N ASP A 376 17.35 -35.15 16.78
CA ASP A 376 18.13 -34.20 17.62
C ASP A 376 17.34 -33.70 18.83
N TRP A 377 16.01 -33.83 18.79
CA TRP A 377 15.12 -33.42 19.87
C TRP A 377 15.06 -34.48 21.00
N ARG A 378 14.99 -33.96 22.23
CA ARG A 378 14.82 -34.81 23.43
C ARG A 378 13.89 -34.14 24.44
N PHE A 379 13.26 -34.95 25.27
CA PHE A 379 12.51 -34.47 26.43
C PHE A 379 13.47 -34.17 27.57
N GLY A 380 13.36 -32.96 28.15
CA GLY A 380 14.12 -32.47 29.28
C GLY A 380 13.34 -32.57 30.60
N GLU A 381 13.33 -31.50 31.37
CA GLU A 381 12.62 -31.40 32.66
C GLU A 381 11.12 -31.19 32.48
N LEU A 382 10.34 -31.67 33.47
CA LEU A 382 8.92 -31.42 33.58
C LEU A 382 8.69 -29.99 34.11
N ILE A 383 7.89 -29.23 33.42
CA ILE A 383 7.52 -27.86 33.78
C ILE A 383 6.00 -27.81 34.02
N ALA A 384 5.59 -27.16 35.10
CA ALA A 384 4.20 -26.91 35.44
C ALA A 384 3.94 -25.39 35.45
N GLY A 385 2.81 -24.98 34.95
CA GLY A 385 2.38 -23.56 34.82
C GLY A 385 1.17 -23.49 33.91
N GLU A 386 0.74 -22.29 33.57
CA GLU A 386 -0.37 -22.08 32.65
C GLU A 386 0.15 -21.27 31.45
N TRP A 387 0.03 -21.85 30.27
CA TRP A 387 0.42 -21.24 29.00
C TRP A 387 -0.59 -21.58 27.93
N GLN A 388 -0.73 -20.70 26.95
CA GLN A 388 -1.53 -20.97 25.75
C GLN A 388 -0.67 -21.57 24.64
N ILE A 389 -1.28 -22.43 23.83
CA ILE A 389 -0.66 -22.96 22.62
C ILE A 389 -0.67 -21.86 21.55
N ASP A 390 0.51 -21.55 21.02
CA ASP A 390 0.72 -20.60 19.91
C ASP A 390 1.38 -21.33 18.73
N GLY A 391 0.87 -21.11 17.52
CA GLY A 391 1.40 -21.73 16.30
C GLY A 391 0.32 -22.25 15.34
N ASP A 392 0.76 -22.84 14.24
CA ASP A 392 -0.12 -23.36 13.18
C ASP A 392 -0.68 -24.76 13.55
N VAL A 393 -1.50 -24.80 14.58
CA VAL A 393 -2.15 -26.02 15.09
C VAL A 393 -3.69 -25.94 15.00
N GLY A 394 -4.19 -25.07 14.13
CA GLY A 394 -5.62 -24.94 13.87
C GLY A 394 -6.43 -24.71 15.15
N PRO A 395 -7.50 -25.51 15.40
CA PRO A 395 -8.39 -25.29 16.54
C PRO A 395 -7.74 -25.41 17.92
N ALA A 396 -6.54 -26.02 18.02
CA ALA A 396 -5.82 -26.18 19.30
C ALA A 396 -5.10 -24.90 19.73
N ALA A 397 -4.94 -23.91 18.84
CA ALA A 397 -4.35 -22.62 19.18
C ALA A 397 -5.18 -21.90 20.27
N GLY A 398 -4.50 -21.29 21.24
CA GLY A 398 -5.14 -20.61 22.36
C GLY A 398 -5.62 -21.53 23.50
N THR A 399 -5.52 -22.86 23.36
CA THR A 399 -5.88 -23.81 24.44
C THR A 399 -4.80 -23.81 25.53
N THR A 400 -5.23 -23.99 26.79
CA THR A 400 -4.33 -23.97 27.95
C THR A 400 -3.57 -25.27 28.10
N VAL A 401 -2.26 -25.15 28.35
CA VAL A 401 -1.37 -26.25 28.77
C VAL A 401 -0.89 -25.98 30.19
N VAL A 402 -1.05 -26.94 31.08
CA VAL A 402 -0.67 -26.82 32.51
C VAL A 402 0.58 -27.62 32.85
N ARG A 403 0.91 -28.64 32.06
CA ARG A 403 2.13 -29.47 32.22
C ARG A 403 2.74 -29.80 30.89
N ARG A 404 4.06 -29.72 30.83
CA ARG A 404 4.83 -30.11 29.64
C ARG A 404 6.25 -30.51 30.01
N TYR A 405 6.85 -31.31 29.20
CA TYR A 405 8.30 -31.46 29.21
C TYR A 405 8.96 -30.42 28.34
N ARG A 406 10.09 -29.87 28.75
CA ARG A 406 10.90 -29.02 27.90
C ARG A 406 11.44 -29.84 26.72
N LEU A 407 11.16 -29.44 25.49
CA LEU A 407 11.79 -30.02 24.30
C LEU A 407 13.10 -29.27 24.03
N ILE A 408 14.19 -30.02 23.98
CA ILE A 408 15.57 -29.49 23.83
C ILE A 408 16.15 -30.05 22.54
N GLY A 409 16.64 -29.19 21.68
CA GLY A 409 17.27 -29.53 20.39
C GLY A 409 16.58 -28.85 19.22
N GLY A 410 16.93 -29.26 18.00
CA GLY A 410 16.24 -28.89 16.75
C GLY A 410 16.22 -27.42 16.36
N GLN A 411 15.54 -27.12 15.26
CA GLN A 411 15.56 -25.78 14.66
C GLN A 411 14.22 -25.05 14.80
N THR A 412 13.11 -25.60 14.31
CA THR A 412 11.83 -24.88 14.21
C THR A 412 10.70 -25.67 14.86
N ALA A 413 9.95 -25.04 15.76
CA ALA A 413 8.74 -25.58 16.34
C ALA A 413 7.53 -25.30 15.43
N ILE A 414 6.60 -26.25 15.33
CA ILE A 414 5.28 -26.07 14.69
C ILE A 414 4.37 -25.27 15.62
N ALA A 415 4.45 -25.56 16.93
CA ALA A 415 3.76 -24.78 17.95
C ALA A 415 4.63 -24.62 19.19
N GLN A 416 4.34 -23.56 19.94
CA GLN A 416 5.04 -23.17 21.15
C GLN A 416 4.07 -22.97 22.31
N THR A 417 4.58 -23.02 23.54
CA THR A 417 3.87 -22.61 24.75
C THR A 417 4.82 -21.81 25.62
N GLY A 418 4.43 -20.58 25.98
CA GLY A 418 5.32 -19.72 26.76
C GLY A 418 6.66 -19.41 26.07
N GLY A 419 6.68 -19.35 24.74
CA GLY A 419 7.88 -19.10 23.95
C GLY A 419 8.82 -20.30 23.78
N GLU A 420 8.48 -21.49 24.31
CA GLU A 420 9.26 -22.72 24.16
C GLU A 420 8.52 -23.76 23.27
N PRO A 421 9.26 -24.62 22.54
CA PRO A 421 8.68 -25.64 21.67
C PRO A 421 7.70 -26.56 22.41
N TRP A 422 6.49 -26.74 21.83
CA TRP A 422 5.48 -27.63 22.35
C TRP A 422 5.17 -28.78 21.37
N LEU A 423 5.17 -28.48 20.07
CA LEU A 423 4.99 -29.45 19.01
C LEU A 423 6.10 -29.25 17.98
N VAL A 424 6.86 -30.30 17.74
CA VAL A 424 7.99 -30.27 16.80
C VAL A 424 7.94 -31.49 15.88
N ARG A 425 8.56 -31.39 14.72
CA ARG A 425 8.72 -32.49 13.78
C ARG A 425 10.15 -32.56 13.27
N GLN A 426 10.70 -33.75 13.24
CA GLN A 426 11.96 -34.04 12.56
C GLN A 426 11.84 -35.39 11.81
N GLY A 427 11.92 -35.30 10.47
CA GLY A 427 11.76 -36.49 9.62
C GLY A 427 10.38 -37.15 9.79
N ASP A 428 10.37 -38.40 10.22
CA ASP A 428 9.18 -39.21 10.49
C ASP A 428 8.77 -39.25 11.97
N VAL A 429 9.34 -38.37 12.79
CA VAL A 429 9.00 -38.22 14.20
C VAL A 429 8.40 -36.86 14.50
N VAL A 430 7.25 -36.89 15.16
CA VAL A 430 6.54 -35.70 15.68
C VAL A 430 6.54 -35.84 17.21
N LEU A 431 7.01 -34.80 17.92
CA LEU A 431 7.05 -34.81 19.40
C LEU A 431 6.04 -33.78 19.93
N LEU A 432 5.24 -34.23 20.89
CA LEU A 432 4.38 -33.39 21.72
C LEU A 432 5.00 -33.23 23.11
N ALA A 433 5.12 -32.02 23.60
CA ALA A 433 5.67 -31.72 24.92
C ALA A 433 4.75 -32.15 26.07
N SER A 434 3.46 -32.33 25.80
CA SER A 434 2.43 -32.68 26.79
C SER A 434 1.73 -33.98 26.43
N ARG A 435 1.26 -34.70 27.43
CA ARG A 435 0.29 -35.79 27.25
C ARG A 435 -1.08 -35.18 26.94
N MET A 436 -1.90 -35.93 26.23
CA MET A 436 -3.29 -35.54 25.92
C MET A 436 -4.23 -36.06 27.03
N GLU A 437 -4.04 -35.54 28.22
CA GLU A 437 -4.79 -35.84 29.42
C GLU A 437 -5.14 -34.54 30.15
N VAL A 438 -6.26 -34.52 30.89
CA VAL A 438 -6.79 -33.30 31.52
C VAL A 438 -5.82 -32.66 32.53
N GLU A 439 -4.99 -33.48 33.15
CA GLU A 439 -3.94 -33.04 34.10
C GLU A 439 -2.78 -32.30 33.39
N TRP A 440 -2.70 -32.38 32.06
CA TRP A 440 -1.64 -31.78 31.25
C TRP A 440 -2.10 -30.62 30.39
N THR A 441 -3.33 -30.71 29.86
CA THR A 441 -3.90 -29.71 28.98
C THR A 441 -5.42 -29.80 28.99
N GLU A 442 -6.08 -28.64 28.79
CA GLU A 442 -7.54 -28.60 28.62
C GLU A 442 -8.01 -29.15 27.27
N LEU A 443 -7.10 -29.29 26.31
CA LEU A 443 -7.42 -29.64 24.91
C LEU A 443 -8.31 -30.90 24.79
N PRO A 444 -8.09 -32.02 25.52
CA PRO A 444 -8.90 -33.24 25.40
C PRO A 444 -10.39 -33.08 25.72
N VAL A 445 -10.77 -32.07 26.48
CA VAL A 445 -12.17 -31.79 26.88
C VAL A 445 -12.81 -30.64 26.09
N THR A 446 -12.12 -30.12 25.07
CA THR A 446 -12.63 -29.08 24.18
C THR A 446 -13.11 -29.66 22.85
N ALA A 447 -13.96 -28.91 22.13
CA ALA A 447 -14.37 -29.26 20.77
C ALA A 447 -13.20 -29.25 19.75
N ALA A 448 -12.06 -28.69 20.12
CA ALA A 448 -10.85 -28.60 19.29
C ALA A 448 -10.08 -29.93 19.25
N PHE A 449 -10.30 -30.86 20.16
CA PHE A 449 -9.45 -32.05 20.34
C PHE A 449 -9.46 -33.01 19.14
N VAL A 450 -10.66 -33.44 18.71
CA VAL A 450 -10.78 -34.37 17.58
C VAL A 450 -10.23 -33.75 16.29
N PRO A 451 -10.55 -32.49 15.94
CA PRO A 451 -9.91 -31.79 14.84
C PRO A 451 -8.38 -31.64 14.95
N PHE A 452 -7.85 -31.47 16.17
CA PHE A 452 -6.40 -31.45 16.40
C PHE A 452 -5.75 -32.81 16.15
N VAL A 453 -6.37 -33.93 16.59
CA VAL A 453 -5.86 -35.29 16.30
C VAL A 453 -5.93 -35.57 14.80
N ASP A 454 -6.99 -35.14 14.10
CA ASP A 454 -7.05 -35.19 12.63
C ASP A 454 -5.90 -34.44 11.98
N LEU A 455 -5.63 -33.19 12.42
CA LEU A 455 -4.49 -32.41 11.97
C LEU A 455 -3.15 -33.10 12.23
N LEU A 456 -2.97 -33.70 13.40
CA LEU A 456 -1.74 -34.44 13.73
C LEU A 456 -1.49 -35.59 12.76
N ILE A 457 -2.50 -36.45 12.49
CA ILE A 457 -2.32 -37.63 11.66
C ILE A 457 -2.32 -37.36 10.17
N ASN A 458 -3.21 -36.50 9.69
CA ASN A 458 -3.42 -36.27 8.25
C ASN A 458 -2.55 -35.14 7.67
N GLN A 459 -2.06 -34.19 8.48
CA GLN A 459 -1.28 -33.06 8.01
C GLN A 459 0.13 -33.03 8.60
N ILE A 460 0.26 -33.07 9.94
CA ILE A 460 1.56 -32.92 10.57
C ILE A 460 2.37 -34.21 10.41
N ALA A 461 1.79 -35.39 10.62
CA ALA A 461 2.44 -36.67 10.43
C ALA A 461 2.59 -37.06 8.95
N ALA A 462 1.62 -36.73 8.10
CA ALA A 462 1.75 -36.84 6.66
C ALA A 462 2.81 -35.84 6.13
N ARG A 463 3.47 -36.17 5.01
CA ARG A 463 4.39 -35.20 4.37
C ARG A 463 3.62 -33.96 4.03
N GLN A 464 4.07 -32.82 4.57
CA GLN A 464 3.41 -31.53 4.44
C GLN A 464 3.16 -31.16 2.98
N SER A 465 1.90 -31.04 2.59
CA SER A 465 1.49 -30.34 1.40
C SER A 465 1.66 -28.84 1.67
N ARG A 466 2.58 -28.18 0.97
CA ARG A 466 2.79 -26.74 1.12
C ARG A 466 1.88 -26.03 0.12
N ILE A 467 0.94 -25.24 0.64
CA ILE A 467 0.16 -24.30 -0.15
C ILE A 467 0.62 -22.91 0.27
N GLN A 468 0.99 -22.09 -0.71
CA GLN A 468 1.37 -20.69 -0.54
C GLN A 468 0.42 -19.83 -1.38
N SER A 469 -0.06 -18.72 -0.83
CA SER A 469 -0.88 -17.75 -1.54
C SER A 469 -0.11 -16.45 -1.72
N THR A 470 -0.24 -15.82 -2.88
CA THR A 470 0.48 -14.59 -3.22
C THR A 470 -0.30 -13.79 -4.29
N ALA A 471 0.06 -12.51 -4.46
CA ALA A 471 -0.43 -11.71 -5.57
C ALA A 471 0.50 -11.81 -6.79
N PRO A 472 -0.01 -11.51 -7.99
CA PRO A 472 0.78 -11.48 -9.22
C PRO A 472 2.01 -10.57 -9.10
N GLY A 473 3.18 -11.07 -9.47
CA GLY A 473 4.44 -10.32 -9.46
C GLY A 473 5.11 -10.20 -8.10
N ASP A 474 4.48 -10.59 -7.00
CA ASP A 474 5.08 -10.56 -5.68
C ASP A 474 6.26 -11.53 -5.55
N ALA A 475 7.20 -11.19 -4.67
CA ALA A 475 8.34 -12.05 -4.38
C ALA A 475 7.92 -13.25 -3.53
N VAL A 476 8.20 -14.47 -4.02
CA VAL A 476 7.85 -15.74 -3.35
C VAL A 476 9.12 -16.55 -3.08
N ASP A 477 9.30 -17.00 -1.84
CA ASP A 477 10.34 -17.97 -1.46
C ASP A 477 9.78 -19.40 -1.58
N LEU A 478 10.17 -20.07 -2.66
CA LEU A 478 9.73 -21.43 -2.93
C LEU A 478 10.48 -22.46 -2.07
N PRO A 479 9.85 -23.61 -1.75
CA PRO A 479 10.51 -24.71 -1.09
C PRO A 479 11.76 -25.19 -1.85
N ALA A 480 12.75 -25.69 -1.11
CA ALA A 480 13.92 -26.32 -1.74
C ALA A 480 13.49 -27.55 -2.55
N GLY A 481 14.11 -27.71 -3.73
CA GLY A 481 13.83 -28.84 -4.62
C GLY A 481 12.83 -28.55 -5.74
N VAL A 482 12.09 -27.42 -5.68
CA VAL A 482 11.19 -27.02 -6.77
C VAL A 482 12.02 -26.63 -7.99
N VAL A 483 11.71 -27.25 -9.14
CA VAL A 483 12.38 -26.99 -10.42
C VAL A 483 11.43 -26.35 -11.46
N GLU A 484 10.13 -26.52 -11.27
CA GLU A 484 9.12 -25.93 -12.15
C GLU A 484 7.80 -25.66 -11.40
N LEU A 485 7.05 -24.66 -11.90
CA LEU A 485 5.68 -24.40 -11.53
C LEU A 485 4.79 -24.75 -12.71
N VAL A 486 3.80 -25.62 -12.51
CA VAL A 486 2.89 -26.09 -13.55
C VAL A 486 1.48 -25.56 -13.31
N GLY A 487 1.02 -24.64 -14.15
CA GLY A 487 -0.34 -24.06 -14.10
C GLY A 487 -1.10 -24.31 -15.40
N GLU A 488 -2.34 -23.85 -15.45
CA GLU A 488 -3.18 -23.93 -16.67
C GLU A 488 -2.56 -23.13 -17.83
N ALA A 489 -1.91 -22.00 -17.54
CA ALA A 489 -1.23 -21.15 -18.53
C ALA A 489 0.07 -21.77 -19.08
N GLY A 490 0.56 -22.85 -18.47
CA GLY A 490 1.78 -23.53 -18.90
C GLY A 490 2.76 -23.82 -17.77
N VAL A 491 4.02 -24.10 -18.15
CA VAL A 491 5.11 -24.43 -17.23
C VAL A 491 6.07 -23.26 -17.09
N VAL A 492 6.32 -22.84 -15.86
CA VAL A 492 7.30 -21.79 -15.51
C VAL A 492 8.53 -22.47 -14.89
N PRO A 493 9.70 -22.48 -15.55
CA PRO A 493 10.91 -23.05 -14.98
C PRO A 493 11.41 -22.24 -13.79
N VAL A 494 11.86 -22.91 -12.74
CA VAL A 494 12.38 -22.31 -11.51
C VAL A 494 13.89 -22.50 -11.43
N SER A 495 14.63 -21.38 -11.45
CA SER A 495 16.10 -21.38 -11.36
C SER A 495 16.64 -20.86 -10.01
N ALA A 496 15.78 -20.25 -9.20
CA ALA A 496 16.13 -19.70 -7.89
C ALA A 496 14.98 -19.95 -6.90
N ARG A 497 15.27 -19.94 -5.60
CA ARG A 497 14.24 -20.05 -4.57
C ARG A 497 13.32 -18.84 -4.51
N LEU A 498 13.91 -17.65 -4.59
CA LEU A 498 13.16 -16.40 -4.60
C LEU A 498 12.85 -16.04 -6.05
N ILE A 499 11.58 -16.04 -6.39
CA ILE A 499 11.08 -15.69 -7.71
C ILE A 499 9.97 -14.62 -7.62
N ALA A 500 9.71 -13.94 -8.73
CA ALA A 500 8.47 -13.19 -8.87
C ALA A 500 7.33 -14.19 -9.21
N ALA A 501 6.19 -14.04 -8.54
CA ALA A 501 5.00 -14.85 -8.82
C ALA A 501 4.54 -14.65 -10.29
N PRO A 502 3.97 -15.67 -10.93
CA PRO A 502 3.36 -15.53 -12.24
C PRO A 502 2.35 -14.38 -12.27
N LEU A 503 2.27 -13.68 -13.40
CA LEU A 503 1.33 -12.56 -13.56
C LEU A 503 -0.11 -13.00 -13.80
N GLU A 504 -0.33 -14.21 -14.31
CA GLU A 504 -1.66 -14.76 -14.51
C GLU A 504 -2.16 -15.42 -13.21
N PRO A 505 -3.33 -15.04 -12.69
CA PRO A 505 -3.95 -15.72 -11.56
C PRO A 505 -4.25 -17.18 -11.87
N GLY A 506 -4.08 -18.02 -10.86
CA GLY A 506 -4.31 -19.45 -11.02
C GLY A 506 -3.60 -20.26 -9.96
N VAL A 507 -3.75 -21.58 -10.04
CA VAL A 507 -3.01 -22.52 -9.21
C VAL A 507 -1.81 -23.04 -10.00
N TYR A 508 -0.64 -22.95 -9.40
CA TYR A 508 0.61 -23.46 -9.95
C TYR A 508 1.16 -24.56 -9.05
N PHE A 509 1.23 -25.79 -9.55
CA PHE A 509 1.77 -26.91 -8.80
C PHE A 509 3.29 -26.89 -8.82
N MET A 510 3.88 -26.99 -7.62
CA MET A 510 5.32 -27.00 -7.41
C MET A 510 5.86 -28.41 -7.63
N ARG A 511 6.69 -28.61 -8.65
CA ARG A 511 7.27 -29.91 -9.00
C ARG A 511 8.76 -29.97 -8.72
N GLU A 512 9.18 -31.13 -8.23
CA GLU A 512 10.60 -31.54 -8.11
C GLU A 512 11.13 -32.14 -9.42
N ALA A 513 12.47 -32.32 -9.51
CA ALA A 513 13.15 -32.90 -10.67
C ALA A 513 12.64 -34.33 -11.00
N GLY A 514 12.10 -35.05 -10.04
CA GLY A 514 11.46 -36.38 -10.23
C GLY A 514 10.06 -36.33 -10.84
N GLY A 515 9.47 -35.15 -11.00
CA GLY A 515 8.11 -34.97 -11.49
C GLY A 515 7.03 -34.98 -10.40
N ASP A 516 7.41 -35.25 -9.16
CA ASP A 516 6.47 -35.26 -8.03
C ASP A 516 6.03 -33.83 -7.66
N THR A 517 4.74 -33.68 -7.38
CA THR A 517 4.19 -32.42 -6.89
C THR A 517 4.30 -32.34 -5.36
N ILE A 518 5.05 -31.38 -4.87
CA ILE A 518 5.33 -31.18 -3.44
C ILE A 518 4.55 -30.04 -2.81
N GLY A 519 3.83 -29.26 -3.59
CA GLY A 519 3.05 -28.13 -3.13
C GLY A 519 2.27 -27.44 -4.23
N ALA A 520 1.62 -26.35 -3.87
CA ALA A 520 0.91 -25.47 -4.79
C ALA A 520 1.15 -24.00 -4.41
N LEU A 521 1.24 -23.15 -5.44
CA LEU A 521 1.23 -21.70 -5.35
C LEU A 521 -0.10 -21.20 -5.90
N GLU A 522 -0.89 -20.56 -5.05
CA GLU A 522 -2.14 -19.91 -5.40
C GLU A 522 -1.83 -18.44 -5.72
N VAL A 523 -1.97 -18.05 -6.97
CA VAL A 523 -1.80 -16.67 -7.41
C VAL A 523 -3.18 -16.07 -7.60
N ASN A 524 -3.51 -15.07 -6.77
CA ASN A 524 -4.78 -14.35 -6.80
C ASN A 524 -4.53 -12.86 -6.80
N TYR A 525 -5.46 -12.09 -7.37
CA TYR A 525 -5.38 -10.64 -7.30
C TYR A 525 -5.37 -10.14 -5.85
N ASP A 526 -4.71 -9.03 -5.61
CA ASP A 526 -4.73 -8.37 -4.31
C ASP A 526 -6.14 -7.86 -4.02
N ALA A 527 -6.77 -8.34 -2.94
CA ALA A 527 -8.14 -7.96 -2.57
C ALA A 527 -8.31 -6.45 -2.33
N ARG A 528 -7.23 -5.70 -2.14
CA ARG A 528 -7.27 -4.24 -2.04
C ARG A 528 -7.63 -3.56 -3.35
N GLU A 529 -7.37 -4.19 -4.51
CA GLU A 529 -7.78 -3.71 -5.83
C GLU A 529 -9.30 -3.82 -6.05
N SER A 530 -9.96 -4.70 -5.29
CA SER A 530 -11.41 -4.89 -5.32
C SER A 530 -12.17 -3.85 -4.51
N ARG A 531 -11.47 -3.10 -3.64
CA ARG A 531 -12.06 -2.02 -2.83
C ARG A 531 -12.06 -0.74 -3.63
N LEU A 532 -13.09 -0.57 -4.47
CA LEU A 532 -13.18 0.55 -5.41
C LEU A 532 -13.52 1.91 -4.75
N GLU A 533 -13.61 1.99 -3.43
CA GLU A 533 -13.91 3.21 -2.71
C GLU A 533 -12.89 4.31 -3.00
N THR A 534 -13.36 5.45 -3.49
CA THR A 534 -12.52 6.61 -3.80
C THR A 534 -12.10 7.32 -2.52
N ALA A 535 -10.84 7.73 -2.46
CA ALA A 535 -10.29 8.51 -1.36
C ALA A 535 -10.91 9.91 -1.28
N ASP A 536 -11.23 10.37 -0.09
CA ASP A 536 -11.68 11.74 0.12
C ASP A 536 -10.52 12.75 -0.03
N ARG A 537 -10.87 14.03 -0.19
CA ARG A 537 -9.88 15.11 -0.37
C ARG A 537 -8.91 15.22 0.80
N THR A 538 -9.35 14.92 2.03
CA THR A 538 -8.53 15.00 3.24
C THR A 538 -7.45 13.93 3.22
N LEU A 539 -7.83 12.70 2.87
CA LEU A 539 -6.90 11.59 2.72
C LEU A 539 -5.92 11.85 1.57
N LEU A 540 -6.39 12.28 0.40
CA LEU A 540 -5.55 12.64 -0.73
C LEU A 540 -4.51 13.70 -0.35
N SER A 541 -4.94 14.81 0.29
CA SER A 541 -4.03 15.89 0.69
C SER A 541 -3.00 15.44 1.73
N SER A 542 -3.38 14.56 2.66
CA SER A 542 -2.48 14.04 3.69
C SER A 542 -1.44 13.06 3.14
N ARG A 543 -1.75 12.36 2.04
CA ARG A 543 -0.89 11.31 1.46
C ARG A 543 -0.07 11.76 0.26
N LEU A 544 -0.59 12.69 -0.55
CA LEU A 544 0.05 13.12 -1.78
C LEU A 544 0.71 14.49 -1.64
N GLY A 545 0.06 15.46 -0.98
CA GLY A 545 0.59 16.82 -0.83
C GLY A 545 -0.51 17.85 -0.66
N SER A 546 -0.17 19.06 -0.24
CA SER A 546 -1.13 20.13 0.04
C SER A 546 -1.56 20.90 -1.21
N ASP A 547 -0.72 20.97 -2.25
CA ASP A 547 -1.04 21.68 -3.51
C ASP A 547 -1.72 20.74 -4.51
N LEU A 548 -2.92 20.25 -4.11
CA LEU A 548 -3.75 19.36 -4.91
C LEU A 548 -4.86 20.11 -5.62
N ARG A 549 -4.98 19.86 -6.93
CA ARG A 549 -6.10 20.35 -7.75
C ARG A 549 -6.82 19.16 -8.37
N ILE A 550 -8.08 18.97 -7.99
CA ILE A 550 -8.95 17.93 -8.55
C ILE A 550 -9.82 18.60 -9.62
N VAL A 551 -9.83 18.03 -10.81
CA VAL A 551 -10.51 18.59 -11.97
C VAL A 551 -11.21 17.51 -12.79
N ASP A 552 -12.35 17.86 -13.38
CA ASP A 552 -13.02 17.02 -14.37
C ASP A 552 -12.21 16.93 -15.69
N ALA A 553 -12.57 16.05 -16.57
CA ALA A 553 -11.90 15.88 -17.87
C ALA A 553 -11.88 17.18 -18.70
N GLY A 554 -12.94 17.99 -18.61
CA GLY A 554 -12.99 19.30 -19.26
C GLY A 554 -12.12 20.35 -18.61
N GLY A 555 -11.91 20.25 -17.29
CA GLY A 555 -11.03 21.12 -16.49
C GLY A 555 -9.55 20.81 -16.69
N LEU A 556 -9.21 19.55 -16.97
CA LEU A 556 -7.83 19.09 -17.12
C LEU A 556 -7.04 19.97 -18.11
N ARG A 557 -7.61 20.25 -19.28
CA ARG A 557 -6.99 21.12 -20.30
C ARG A 557 -6.82 22.57 -19.85
N ARG A 558 -7.66 23.08 -18.94
CA ARG A 558 -7.63 24.47 -18.46
C ARG A 558 -6.67 24.67 -17.31
N GLU A 559 -6.59 23.68 -16.43
CA GLU A 559 -5.79 23.73 -15.21
C GLU A 559 -4.36 23.21 -15.38
N LEU A 560 -4.10 22.39 -16.40
CA LEU A 560 -2.74 21.95 -16.73
C LEU A 560 -1.87 23.19 -16.99
N PHE A 561 -0.70 23.24 -16.39
CA PHE A 561 0.22 24.37 -16.39
C PHE A 561 -0.31 25.65 -15.73
N SER A 562 -1.46 25.62 -15.04
CA SER A 562 -1.99 26.83 -14.41
C SER A 562 -1.09 27.34 -13.30
N ALA A 563 -0.33 26.47 -12.64
CA ALA A 563 0.67 26.85 -11.64
C ALA A 563 1.83 27.63 -12.29
N SER A 564 2.38 27.14 -13.41
CA SER A 564 3.47 27.78 -14.14
C SER A 564 3.05 29.05 -14.87
N ARG A 565 1.76 29.19 -15.24
CA ARG A 565 1.19 30.42 -15.83
C ARG A 565 0.93 31.51 -14.80
N ARG A 566 1.04 31.23 -13.51
CA ARG A 566 0.92 32.18 -12.41
C ARG A 566 2.30 32.71 -12.07
N ALA A 567 2.71 33.85 -12.63
CA ALA A 567 3.96 34.46 -12.18
C ALA A 567 3.73 35.18 -10.86
N ASP A 568 4.56 34.90 -9.89
CA ASP A 568 4.68 35.69 -8.66
C ASP A 568 5.36 37.03 -8.99
N LEU A 569 4.62 38.11 -8.82
CA LEU A 569 5.11 39.45 -9.06
C LEU A 569 5.87 40.02 -7.85
N ALA A 570 5.99 39.31 -6.74
CA ALA A 570 6.65 39.78 -5.51
C ALA A 570 8.12 40.15 -5.78
N GLY A 571 8.86 39.34 -6.56
CA GLY A 571 10.23 39.62 -6.92
C GLY A 571 10.39 40.91 -7.73
N ILE A 572 9.50 41.16 -8.68
CA ILE A 572 9.49 42.40 -9.49
C ILE A 572 9.18 43.61 -8.60
N LEU A 573 8.22 43.47 -7.68
CA LEU A 573 7.86 44.53 -6.76
C LEU A 573 8.98 44.84 -5.76
N LEU A 574 9.71 43.83 -5.28
CA LEU A 574 10.89 44.03 -4.44
C LEU A 574 12.02 44.71 -5.19
N ALA A 575 12.28 44.36 -6.46
CA ALA A 575 13.27 45.02 -7.29
C ALA A 575 12.87 46.50 -7.55
N ALA A 576 11.59 46.76 -7.79
CA ALA A 576 11.08 48.12 -7.93
C ALA A 576 11.20 48.94 -6.63
N ALA A 577 10.93 48.34 -5.48
CA ALA A 577 11.11 48.94 -4.16
C ALA A 577 12.58 49.30 -3.91
N LEU A 578 13.52 48.39 -4.24
CA LEU A 578 14.95 48.63 -4.14
C LEU A 578 15.40 49.78 -5.05
N LEU A 579 14.91 49.85 -6.30
CA LEU A 579 15.19 50.94 -7.22
C LEU A 579 14.69 52.27 -6.66
N CYS A 580 13.46 52.31 -6.11
CA CYS A 580 12.93 53.51 -5.46
C CYS A 580 13.76 53.96 -4.26
N LEU A 581 14.27 53.03 -3.45
CA LEU A 581 15.19 53.32 -2.33
C LEU A 581 16.52 53.93 -2.83
N LEU A 582 17.11 53.37 -3.90
CA LEU A 582 18.32 53.92 -4.50
C LEU A 582 18.09 55.34 -5.05
N LEU A 583 16.94 55.59 -5.70
CA LEU A 583 16.54 56.89 -6.16
C LEU A 583 16.33 57.88 -4.99
N GLU A 584 15.70 57.45 -3.91
CA GLU A 584 15.54 58.24 -2.70
C GLU A 584 16.92 58.67 -2.15
N PHE A 585 17.84 57.70 -2.03
CA PHE A 585 19.21 57.97 -1.58
C PHE A 585 19.95 58.92 -2.48
N ALA A 586 19.87 58.77 -3.80
CA ALA A 586 20.48 59.66 -4.78
C ALA A 586 19.93 61.10 -4.67
N VAL A 587 18.59 61.25 -4.56
CA VAL A 587 17.92 62.55 -4.36
C VAL A 587 18.29 63.14 -3.00
N ALA A 588 18.42 62.33 -1.95
CA ALA A 588 18.81 62.79 -0.61
C ALA A 588 20.29 63.22 -0.55
N SER A 589 21.19 62.56 -1.25
CA SER A 589 22.65 62.80 -1.24
C SER A 589 23.11 63.92 -2.19
N SER A 590 22.31 64.30 -3.16
CA SER A 590 22.67 65.34 -4.17
C SER A 590 22.99 66.75 -3.60
N HIS A 591 23.05 66.94 -2.28
CA HIS A 591 23.41 68.17 -1.58
C HIS A 591 24.61 68.06 -0.61
N ALA A 592 25.36 66.96 -0.66
CA ALA A 592 26.49 66.77 0.24
C ALA A 592 27.85 67.24 -0.33
N THR A 593 27.90 68.02 -1.38
CA THR A 593 29.13 68.65 -1.81
C THR A 593 29.22 70.09 -1.28
N PRO A 594 29.97 70.39 -0.19
CA PRO A 594 30.39 71.77 0.08
C PRO A 594 31.40 72.20 -1.02
N ARG A 595 31.11 73.22 -1.75
CA ARG A 595 32.14 73.96 -2.51
C ARG A 595 33.16 74.52 -1.49
N SER A 596 34.32 73.87 -1.38
CA SER A 596 35.49 74.49 -0.83
C SER A 596 35.87 75.65 -1.78
N GLY A 597 35.54 76.88 -1.38
CA GLY A 597 36.07 78.08 -1.96
C GLY A 597 37.54 78.17 -1.53
N GLY A 598 38.41 78.29 -2.53
CA GLY A 598 39.68 78.92 -2.40
C GLY A 598 39.55 80.44 -2.71
#